data_4a8dd7b0b273b0f988b13e235cc8f90f
#
_entry.id   4a8dd7b0b273b0f988b13e235cc8f90f
#
_cell.length_a   1.000
_cell.length_b   1.000
_cell.length_c   1.000
_cell.angle_alpha   90.00
_cell.angle_beta   90.00
_cell.angle_gamma   90.00
#
_symmetry.space_group_name_H-M   'P 1'
#
loop_
_entity.id
_entity.type
_entity.pdbx_description
1 polymer ?
#
loop_
_entity_poly.entity_id
_entity_poly.type
_entity_poly.pdbx_seq_one_letter_code
_entity_poly.pdbx_strand_id
1 'polypeptide(L)'
;MQFAFTEEQELLRREAREALGNGGWSRDEVAGAELSFLDRAVLYEEAGRANVGESLFDDSRPEDEQLATLALEAVGIASKALELGVEYASTREQFGRKIGVYQAVSHPLVDIYVETELARSLAYWAAWCVSEGDEQAPVAVAAAKAYAGDAAVAACERSIQVHGGIGFTWEHVLHTYYKRALAIQAYGGYPRAQRAKVAAFLLD
;
A
#
# COMPACT_ATOMS: atom_id res chain seq x y z
N MET A 1 18.15 -13.47 3.12
CA MET A 1 17.32 -12.27 2.92
C MET A 1 17.46 -11.38 4.13
N GLN A 2 17.84 -10.13 3.95
CA GLN A 2 17.90 -9.15 5.02
C GLN A 2 16.57 -8.43 5.06
N PHE A 3 15.79 -8.56 6.15
CA PHE A 3 14.45 -7.99 6.28
C PHE A 3 14.44 -6.54 6.79
N ALA A 4 15.62 -5.97 7.07
CA ALA A 4 15.75 -4.58 7.47
C ALA A 4 16.19 -3.73 6.27
N PHE A 5 15.61 -2.54 6.15
CA PHE A 5 16.06 -1.56 5.17
C PHE A 5 17.48 -1.11 5.46
N THR A 6 18.24 -0.82 4.40
CA THR A 6 19.56 -0.20 4.54
C THR A 6 19.41 1.27 4.97
N GLU A 7 20.50 1.87 5.47
CA GLU A 7 20.48 3.30 5.81
C GLU A 7 20.15 4.19 4.61
N GLU A 8 20.59 3.78 3.42
CA GLU A 8 20.30 4.46 2.15
C GLU A 8 18.82 4.38 1.79
N GLN A 9 18.19 3.21 1.95
CA GLN A 9 16.75 3.04 1.72
C GLN A 9 15.90 3.82 2.73
N GLU A 10 16.34 3.92 3.99
CA GLU A 10 15.67 4.74 5.00
C GLU A 10 15.83 6.25 4.73
N LEU A 11 16.97 6.67 4.19
CA LEU A 11 17.17 8.05 3.73
C LEU A 11 16.26 8.33 2.54
N LEU A 12 16.26 7.46 1.53
CA LEU A 12 15.41 7.56 0.36
C LEU A 12 13.91 7.65 0.74
N ARG A 13 13.48 6.85 1.71
CA ARG A 13 12.09 6.89 2.23
C ARG A 13 11.75 8.26 2.80
N ARG A 14 12.63 8.86 3.60
CA ARG A 14 12.38 10.17 4.20
C ARG A 14 12.30 11.27 3.14
N GLU A 15 13.23 11.26 2.20
CA GLU A 15 13.26 12.22 1.09
C GLU A 15 12.03 12.06 0.18
N ALA A 16 11.66 10.82 -0.15
CA ALA A 16 10.47 10.53 -0.93
C ALA A 16 9.19 11.02 -0.24
N ARG A 17 9.06 10.77 1.06
CA ARG A 17 7.90 11.21 1.85
C ARG A 17 7.73 12.73 1.83
N GLU A 18 8.83 13.48 1.95
CA GLU A 18 8.82 14.93 1.88
C GLU A 18 8.52 15.43 0.47
N ALA A 19 9.21 14.90 -0.53
CA ALA A 19 9.08 15.32 -1.91
C ALA A 19 7.68 15.01 -2.49
N LEU A 20 7.20 13.78 -2.34
CA LEU A 20 5.90 13.34 -2.86
C LEU A 20 4.73 14.04 -2.16
N GLY A 21 4.87 14.37 -0.88
CA GLY A 21 3.89 15.19 -0.16
C GLY A 21 3.73 16.61 -0.73
N ASN A 22 4.75 17.09 -1.43
CA ASN A 22 4.79 18.41 -2.08
C ASN A 22 4.61 18.35 -3.62
N GLY A 23 4.29 17.18 -4.18
CA GLY A 23 4.10 16.99 -5.63
C GLY A 23 5.41 16.90 -6.43
N GLY A 24 6.51 16.47 -5.81
CA GLY A 24 7.87 16.70 -6.26
C GLY A 24 8.58 15.62 -7.08
N TRP A 25 8.04 14.43 -7.36
CA TRP A 25 8.71 13.46 -8.23
C TRP A 25 7.81 12.96 -9.35
N SER A 26 8.36 12.95 -10.58
CA SER A 26 7.71 12.42 -11.78
C SER A 26 8.16 11.00 -12.07
N ARG A 27 7.42 10.29 -12.93
CA ARG A 27 7.79 8.97 -13.46
C ARG A 27 9.18 8.99 -14.10
N ASP A 28 9.46 10.02 -14.91
CA ASP A 28 10.71 10.11 -15.65
C ASP A 28 11.92 10.30 -14.73
N GLU A 29 11.77 11.03 -13.63
CA GLU A 29 12.81 11.18 -12.61
C GLU A 29 13.06 9.86 -11.88
N VAL A 30 12.03 9.13 -11.50
CA VAL A 30 12.16 7.81 -10.87
C VAL A 30 12.73 6.77 -11.83
N ALA A 31 12.32 6.80 -13.11
CA ALA A 31 12.81 5.88 -14.13
C ALA A 31 14.26 6.18 -14.54
N GLY A 32 14.66 7.45 -14.54
CA GLY A 32 16.01 7.91 -14.88
C GLY A 32 17.03 7.75 -13.76
N ALA A 33 16.59 7.50 -12.53
CA ALA A 33 17.48 7.21 -11.41
C ALA A 33 18.08 5.80 -11.56
N GLU A 34 19.39 5.67 -11.35
CA GLU A 34 20.08 4.36 -11.32
C GLU A 34 19.74 3.58 -10.03
N LEU A 35 18.46 3.29 -9.83
CA LEU A 35 17.94 2.57 -8.67
C LEU A 35 17.54 1.14 -9.05
N SER A 36 17.88 0.18 -8.19
CA SER A 36 17.34 -1.17 -8.31
C SER A 36 15.80 -1.17 -8.15
N PHE A 37 15.12 -2.26 -8.56
CA PHE A 37 13.69 -2.35 -8.32
C PHE A 37 13.36 -2.33 -6.82
N LEU A 38 14.21 -2.93 -6.00
CA LEU A 38 14.03 -2.95 -4.55
C LEU A 38 14.16 -1.55 -3.91
N ASP A 39 15.05 -0.70 -4.42
CA ASP A 39 15.14 0.69 -3.95
C ASP A 39 13.92 1.51 -4.40
N ARG A 40 13.48 1.31 -5.65
CA ARG A 40 12.22 1.91 -6.14
C ARG A 40 10.98 1.43 -5.36
N ALA A 41 11.02 0.24 -4.76
CA ALA A 41 9.93 -0.26 -3.94
C ALA A 41 9.57 0.69 -2.78
N VAL A 42 10.57 1.33 -2.19
CA VAL A 42 10.38 2.34 -1.14
C VAL A 42 9.61 3.55 -1.67
N LEU A 43 9.94 3.98 -2.90
CA LEU A 43 9.26 5.12 -3.56
C LEU A 43 7.80 4.81 -3.88
N TYR A 44 7.51 3.60 -4.34
CA TYR A 44 6.14 3.19 -4.66
C TYR A 44 5.26 3.09 -3.41
N GLU A 45 5.79 2.63 -2.28
CA GLU A 45 5.08 2.65 -1.00
C GLU A 45 4.77 4.09 -0.57
N GLU A 46 5.75 5.01 -0.60
CA GLU A 46 5.54 6.41 -0.24
C GLU A 46 4.63 7.14 -1.24
N ALA A 47 4.66 6.77 -2.52
CA ALA A 47 3.72 7.28 -3.53
C ALA A 47 2.27 6.90 -3.23
N GLY A 48 2.04 5.66 -2.80
CA GLY A 48 0.74 5.22 -2.31
C GLY A 48 0.29 6.00 -1.08
N ARG A 49 1.21 6.24 -0.14
CA ARG A 49 0.96 7.03 1.06
C ARG A 49 0.61 8.49 0.73
N ALA A 50 1.25 9.09 -0.29
CA ALA A 50 0.95 10.43 -0.78
C ALA A 50 -0.26 10.49 -1.74
N ASN A 51 -0.82 9.34 -2.13
CA ASN A 51 -1.88 9.19 -3.13
C ASN A 51 -1.53 9.77 -4.52
N VAL A 52 -0.28 9.60 -4.92
CA VAL A 52 0.28 10.01 -6.21
C VAL A 52 0.83 8.84 -7.02
N GLY A 53 0.60 7.61 -6.60
CA GLY A 53 1.15 6.39 -7.21
C GLY A 53 0.76 6.23 -8.70
N GLU A 54 -0.41 6.70 -9.11
CA GLU A 54 -0.83 6.68 -10.52
C GLU A 54 0.14 7.44 -11.43
N SER A 55 0.73 8.54 -10.94
CA SER A 55 1.69 9.34 -11.70
C SER A 55 3.05 8.65 -11.85
N LEU A 56 3.38 7.69 -10.98
CA LEU A 56 4.62 6.92 -11.02
C LEU A 56 4.44 5.54 -11.68
N PHE A 57 3.20 5.11 -11.93
CA PHE A 57 2.93 3.82 -12.55
C PHE A 57 3.36 3.81 -14.02
N ASP A 58 4.08 2.76 -14.43
CA ASP A 58 4.60 2.58 -15.78
C ASP A 58 4.09 1.24 -16.35
N ASP A 59 3.12 1.32 -17.26
CA ASP A 59 2.49 0.19 -17.93
C ASP A 59 3.34 -0.41 -19.07
N SER A 60 4.48 0.19 -19.40
CA SER A 60 5.46 -0.36 -20.33
C SER A 60 6.41 -1.40 -19.72
N ARG A 61 6.41 -1.50 -18.37
CA ARG A 61 7.26 -2.45 -17.64
C ARG A 61 6.73 -3.89 -17.73
N PRO A 62 7.56 -4.92 -17.46
CA PRO A 62 7.09 -6.30 -17.33
C PRO A 62 5.94 -6.43 -16.34
N GLU A 63 5.00 -7.39 -16.58
CA GLU A 63 3.79 -7.55 -15.75
C GLU A 63 4.12 -7.74 -14.26
N ASP A 64 5.15 -8.51 -13.93
CA ASP A 64 5.56 -8.75 -12.54
C ASP A 64 6.04 -7.46 -11.86
N GLU A 65 6.79 -6.59 -12.56
CA GLU A 65 7.15 -5.26 -12.03
C GLU A 65 5.91 -4.39 -11.81
N GLN A 66 4.98 -4.38 -12.76
CA GLN A 66 3.73 -3.61 -12.63
C GLN A 66 2.92 -4.04 -11.40
N LEU A 67 2.70 -5.34 -11.25
CA LEU A 67 1.88 -5.89 -10.16
C LEU A 67 2.57 -5.73 -8.80
N ALA A 68 3.90 -5.88 -8.73
CA ALA A 68 4.67 -5.61 -7.52
C ALA A 68 4.61 -4.13 -7.13
N THR A 69 4.75 -3.21 -8.10
CA THR A 69 4.58 -1.76 -7.88
C THR A 69 3.22 -1.44 -7.29
N LEU A 70 2.15 -2.00 -7.85
CA LEU A 70 0.79 -1.78 -7.34
C LEU A 70 0.56 -2.39 -5.96
N ALA A 71 1.21 -3.51 -5.63
CA ALA A 71 1.15 -4.07 -4.28
C ALA A 71 1.83 -3.14 -3.25
N LEU A 72 2.97 -2.55 -3.59
CA LEU A 72 3.68 -1.57 -2.75
C LEU A 72 2.86 -0.29 -2.57
N GLU A 73 2.28 0.23 -3.65
CA GLU A 73 1.38 1.39 -3.59
C GLU A 73 0.18 1.11 -2.68
N ALA A 74 -0.42 -0.09 -2.77
CA ALA A 74 -1.52 -0.51 -1.90
C ALA A 74 -1.14 -0.50 -0.41
N VAL A 75 0.08 -0.94 -0.07
CA VAL A 75 0.64 -0.86 1.30
C VAL A 75 0.71 0.59 1.77
N GLY A 76 1.17 1.50 0.93
CA GLY A 76 1.22 2.94 1.23
C GLY A 76 -0.16 3.52 1.50
N ILE A 77 -1.15 3.17 0.69
CA ILE A 77 -2.56 3.56 0.86
C ILE A 77 -3.10 3.05 2.21
N ALA A 78 -2.91 1.76 2.52
CA ALA A 78 -3.37 1.16 3.77
C ALA A 78 -2.74 1.85 4.99
N SER A 79 -1.42 2.13 4.92
CA SER A 79 -0.68 2.84 5.96
C SER A 79 -1.25 4.24 6.21
N LYS A 80 -1.58 4.98 5.16
CA LYS A 80 -2.15 6.33 5.31
C LYS A 80 -3.59 6.29 5.80
N ALA A 81 -4.39 5.34 5.35
CA ALA A 81 -5.74 5.14 5.85
C ALA A 81 -5.76 4.83 7.36
N LEU A 82 -4.81 4.00 7.83
CA LEU A 82 -4.61 3.73 9.25
C LEU A 82 -4.25 5.01 10.03
N GLU A 83 -3.27 5.76 9.55
CA GLU A 83 -2.82 7.00 10.20
C GLU A 83 -3.98 7.97 10.39
N LEU A 84 -4.76 8.22 9.33
CA LEU A 84 -5.92 9.11 9.39
C LEU A 84 -6.98 8.60 10.38
N GLY A 85 -7.25 7.28 10.39
CA GLY A 85 -8.19 6.66 11.34
C GLY A 85 -7.74 6.80 12.79
N VAL A 86 -6.44 6.57 13.07
CA VAL A 86 -5.85 6.70 14.41
C VAL A 86 -5.85 8.16 14.88
N GLU A 87 -5.49 9.09 14.02
CA GLU A 87 -5.51 10.52 14.32
C GLU A 87 -6.93 10.97 14.71
N TYR A 88 -7.92 10.61 13.89
CA TYR A 88 -9.31 10.95 14.18
C TYR A 88 -9.81 10.29 15.48
N ALA A 89 -9.54 9.01 15.69
CA ALA A 89 -9.95 8.29 16.90
C ALA A 89 -9.28 8.85 18.16
N SER A 90 -8.10 9.43 18.03
CA SER A 90 -7.32 10.03 19.13
C SER A 90 -7.75 11.44 19.48
N THR A 91 -8.48 12.11 18.60
CA THR A 91 -8.90 13.53 18.79
C THR A 91 -10.40 13.68 18.98
N ARG A 92 -11.21 12.89 18.27
CA ARG A 92 -12.67 12.98 18.32
C ARG A 92 -13.22 12.49 19.65
N GLU A 93 -14.08 13.29 20.25
CA GLU A 93 -14.77 12.93 21.51
C GLU A 93 -16.25 12.66 21.28
N GLN A 94 -16.73 11.59 21.92
CA GLN A 94 -18.15 11.24 22.05
C GLN A 94 -18.38 10.56 23.41
N PHE A 95 -19.56 10.77 24.01
CA PHE A 95 -19.90 10.23 25.32
C PHE A 95 -18.88 10.57 26.41
N GLY A 96 -18.31 11.80 26.34
CA GLY A 96 -17.40 12.34 27.35
C GLY A 96 -15.96 11.80 27.29
N ARG A 97 -15.57 11.11 26.21
CA ARG A 97 -14.19 10.60 26.01
C ARG A 97 -13.84 10.44 24.53
N LYS A 98 -12.54 10.30 24.24
CA LYS A 98 -12.04 10.04 22.90
C LYS A 98 -12.59 8.72 22.37
N ILE A 99 -12.97 8.68 21.08
CA ILE A 99 -13.62 7.49 20.53
C ILE A 99 -12.67 6.29 20.43
N GLY A 100 -11.36 6.50 20.33
CA GLY A 100 -10.35 5.45 20.28
C GLY A 100 -10.28 4.56 21.55
N VAL A 101 -10.91 4.94 22.69
CA VAL A 101 -10.97 4.09 23.87
C VAL A 101 -12.00 2.97 23.75
N TYR A 102 -12.92 3.08 22.79
CA TYR A 102 -13.93 2.05 22.56
C TYR A 102 -13.38 0.93 21.69
N GLN A 103 -13.53 -0.33 22.11
CA GLN A 103 -13.05 -1.50 21.36
C GLN A 103 -13.66 -1.59 19.95
N ALA A 104 -14.91 -1.14 19.78
CA ALA A 104 -15.57 -1.07 18.47
C ALA A 104 -14.87 -0.12 17.48
N VAL A 105 -14.00 0.77 17.95
CA VAL A 105 -13.17 1.68 17.14
C VAL A 105 -11.72 1.22 17.12
N SER A 106 -11.13 0.90 18.27
CA SER A 106 -9.71 0.55 18.36
C SER A 106 -9.37 -0.78 17.70
N HIS A 107 -10.22 -1.83 17.85
CA HIS A 107 -9.92 -3.14 17.27
C HIS A 107 -9.89 -3.13 15.73
N PRO A 108 -10.85 -2.52 15.00
CA PRO A 108 -10.73 -2.36 13.56
C PRO A 108 -9.46 -1.63 13.12
N LEU A 109 -8.95 -0.66 13.89
CA LEU A 109 -7.69 0.02 13.60
C LEU A 109 -6.48 -0.92 13.82
N VAL A 110 -6.52 -1.78 14.84
CA VAL A 110 -5.50 -2.82 15.04
C VAL A 110 -5.52 -3.83 13.89
N ASP A 111 -6.70 -4.24 13.42
CA ASP A 111 -6.82 -5.13 12.26
C ASP A 111 -6.18 -4.50 11.00
N ILE A 112 -6.44 -3.21 10.74
CA ILE A 112 -5.77 -2.49 9.64
C ILE A 112 -4.25 -2.55 9.80
N TYR A 113 -3.73 -2.30 11.00
CA TYR A 113 -2.30 -2.34 11.27
C TYR A 113 -1.70 -3.71 10.93
N VAL A 114 -2.29 -4.79 11.46
CA VAL A 114 -1.80 -6.15 11.24
C VAL A 114 -1.84 -6.53 9.76
N GLU A 115 -2.97 -6.27 9.08
CA GLU A 115 -3.14 -6.56 7.66
C GLU A 115 -2.15 -5.76 6.79
N THR A 116 -1.87 -4.50 7.15
CA THR A 116 -0.90 -3.66 6.45
C THR A 116 0.52 -4.20 6.59
N GLU A 117 0.94 -4.64 7.79
CA GLU A 117 2.27 -5.20 8.01
C GLU A 117 2.47 -6.55 7.28
N LEU A 118 1.44 -7.38 7.23
CA LEU A 118 1.46 -8.61 6.45
C LEU A 118 1.54 -8.31 4.94
N ALA A 119 0.77 -7.33 4.46
CA ALA A 119 0.82 -6.88 3.07
C ALA A 119 2.21 -6.33 2.71
N ARG A 120 2.81 -5.53 3.60
CA ARG A 120 4.16 -4.98 3.43
C ARG A 120 5.19 -6.09 3.28
N SER A 121 5.14 -7.09 4.15
CA SER A 121 6.06 -8.23 4.10
C SER A 121 5.98 -8.98 2.77
N LEU A 122 4.77 -9.24 2.26
CA LEU A 122 4.56 -9.87 0.96
C LEU A 122 5.01 -8.98 -0.20
N ALA A 123 4.72 -7.67 -0.15
CA ALA A 123 5.07 -6.74 -1.22
C ALA A 123 6.59 -6.57 -1.35
N TYR A 124 7.33 -6.49 -0.24
CA TYR A 124 8.79 -6.43 -0.28
C TYR A 124 9.45 -7.77 -0.63
N TRP A 125 8.84 -8.90 -0.28
CA TRP A 125 9.29 -10.19 -0.80
C TRP A 125 9.14 -10.25 -2.33
N ALA A 126 7.99 -9.83 -2.86
CA ALA A 126 7.78 -9.76 -4.31
C ALA A 126 8.78 -8.81 -4.98
N ALA A 127 9.01 -7.63 -4.40
CA ALA A 127 9.98 -6.67 -4.92
C ALA A 127 11.41 -7.24 -4.95
N TRP A 128 11.80 -7.96 -3.92
CA TRP A 128 13.10 -8.64 -3.88
C TRP A 128 13.20 -9.72 -4.96
N CYS A 129 12.19 -10.59 -5.10
CA CYS A 129 12.18 -11.62 -6.13
C CYS A 129 12.28 -11.02 -7.55
N VAL A 130 11.56 -9.94 -7.81
CA VAL A 130 11.62 -9.23 -9.10
C VAL A 130 12.99 -8.61 -9.33
N SER A 131 13.57 -7.95 -8.31
CA SER A 131 14.89 -7.30 -8.39
C SER A 131 16.02 -8.29 -8.68
N GLU A 132 15.95 -9.49 -8.08
CA GLU A 132 16.98 -10.53 -8.21
C GLU A 132 16.72 -11.49 -9.40
N GLY A 133 15.59 -11.38 -10.08
CA GLY A 133 15.18 -12.34 -11.11
C GLY A 133 14.95 -13.76 -10.54
N ASP A 134 14.47 -13.85 -9.30
CA ASP A 134 14.22 -15.10 -8.61
C ASP A 134 13.06 -15.89 -9.25
N GLU A 135 13.18 -17.21 -9.34
CA GLU A 135 12.16 -18.09 -9.92
C GLU A 135 10.81 -18.03 -9.21
N GLN A 136 10.78 -17.59 -7.96
CA GLN A 136 9.56 -17.39 -7.18
C GLN A 136 8.85 -16.06 -7.50
N ALA A 137 9.40 -15.18 -8.34
CA ALA A 137 8.82 -13.87 -8.64
C ALA A 137 7.32 -13.95 -9.02
N PRO A 138 6.87 -14.84 -9.93
CA PRO A 138 5.45 -14.90 -10.30
C PRO A 138 4.51 -15.22 -9.14
N VAL A 139 4.89 -16.16 -8.26
CA VAL A 139 4.06 -16.53 -7.11
C VAL A 139 4.12 -15.46 -6.01
N ALA A 140 5.29 -14.89 -5.77
CA ALA A 140 5.47 -13.81 -4.79
C ALA A 140 4.63 -12.58 -5.17
N VAL A 141 4.69 -12.18 -6.45
CA VAL A 141 3.93 -11.07 -7.00
C VAL A 141 2.43 -11.33 -6.94
N ALA A 142 1.98 -12.52 -7.32
CA ALA A 142 0.56 -12.88 -7.24
C ALA A 142 0.05 -12.86 -5.80
N ALA A 143 0.80 -13.39 -4.84
CA ALA A 143 0.46 -13.37 -3.42
C ALA A 143 0.40 -11.94 -2.87
N ALA A 144 1.42 -11.13 -3.15
CA ALA A 144 1.50 -9.73 -2.72
C ALA A 144 0.33 -8.90 -3.29
N LYS A 145 0.08 -9.01 -4.59
CA LYS A 145 -0.98 -8.26 -5.28
C LYS A 145 -2.37 -8.63 -4.75
N ALA A 146 -2.62 -9.91 -4.50
CA ALA A 146 -3.89 -10.37 -3.95
C ALA A 146 -4.12 -9.83 -2.54
N TYR A 147 -3.11 -9.95 -1.67
CA TYR A 147 -3.25 -9.59 -0.27
C TYR A 147 -3.24 -8.07 -0.05
N ALA A 148 -2.29 -7.35 -0.66
CA ALA A 148 -2.17 -5.90 -0.50
C ALA A 148 -3.37 -5.16 -1.10
N GLY A 149 -3.91 -5.62 -2.23
CA GLY A 149 -5.13 -5.05 -2.81
C GLY A 149 -6.34 -5.15 -1.88
N ASP A 150 -6.57 -6.32 -1.27
CA ASP A 150 -7.65 -6.52 -0.30
C ASP A 150 -7.41 -5.70 0.98
N ALA A 151 -6.18 -5.68 1.49
CA ALA A 151 -5.82 -4.94 2.70
C ALA A 151 -6.03 -3.42 2.52
N ALA A 152 -5.65 -2.85 1.37
CA ALA A 152 -5.83 -1.43 1.10
C ALA A 152 -7.31 -1.02 1.04
N VAL A 153 -8.15 -1.82 0.38
CA VAL A 153 -9.59 -1.59 0.31
C VAL A 153 -10.19 -1.66 1.71
N ALA A 154 -9.91 -2.73 2.47
CA ALA A 154 -10.42 -2.93 3.82
C ALA A 154 -9.94 -1.82 4.80
N ALA A 155 -8.69 -1.37 4.67
CA ALA A 155 -8.14 -0.27 5.46
C ALA A 155 -8.90 1.03 5.23
N CYS A 156 -9.17 1.37 3.96
CA CYS A 156 -9.96 2.56 3.61
C CYS A 156 -11.40 2.46 4.14
N GLU A 157 -12.06 1.32 3.96
CA GLU A 157 -13.44 1.10 4.44
C GLU A 157 -13.56 1.26 5.95
N ARG A 158 -12.67 0.61 6.71
CA ARG A 158 -12.65 0.70 8.18
C ARG A 158 -12.31 2.12 8.66
N SER A 159 -11.35 2.79 8.01
CA SER A 159 -11.01 4.17 8.34
C SER A 159 -12.17 5.13 8.03
N ILE A 160 -12.85 4.99 6.90
CA ILE A 160 -14.09 5.73 6.57
C ILE A 160 -15.14 5.49 7.66
N GLN A 161 -15.34 4.25 8.10
CA GLN A 161 -16.29 3.93 9.17
C GLN A 161 -15.94 4.61 10.50
N VAL A 162 -14.66 4.69 10.85
CA VAL A 162 -14.17 5.39 12.06
C VAL A 162 -14.50 6.89 12.00
N HIS A 163 -14.37 7.50 10.81
CA HIS A 163 -14.71 8.92 10.61
C HIS A 163 -16.23 9.17 10.61
N GLY A 164 -17.04 8.13 10.39
CA GLY A 164 -18.50 8.26 10.30
C GLY A 164 -18.93 9.14 9.13
N GLY A 165 -19.92 10.00 9.34
CA GLY A 165 -20.53 10.80 8.26
C GLY A 165 -19.53 11.61 7.43
N ILE A 166 -18.50 12.20 8.05
CA ILE A 166 -17.51 13.01 7.33
C ILE A 166 -16.64 12.14 6.40
N GLY A 167 -16.38 10.88 6.75
CA GLY A 167 -15.57 9.97 5.93
C GLY A 167 -16.16 9.67 4.54
N PHE A 168 -17.47 9.87 4.36
CA PHE A 168 -18.17 9.69 3.09
C PHE A 168 -18.29 10.98 2.25
N THR A 169 -17.86 12.11 2.79
CA THR A 169 -18.00 13.39 2.09
C THR A 169 -16.80 13.65 1.16
N TRP A 170 -17.02 14.53 0.18
CA TRP A 170 -15.96 15.02 -0.70
C TRP A 170 -14.93 15.92 0.03
N GLU A 171 -15.25 16.36 1.23
CA GLU A 171 -14.39 17.20 2.06
C GLU A 171 -13.24 16.38 2.68
N HIS A 172 -13.44 15.08 2.87
CA HIS A 172 -12.45 14.21 3.48
C HIS A 172 -11.66 13.41 2.43
N VAL A 173 -10.33 13.40 2.53
CA VAL A 173 -9.42 12.82 1.53
C VAL A 173 -9.56 11.29 1.36
N LEU A 174 -10.11 10.56 2.33
CA LEU A 174 -10.19 9.08 2.30
C LEU A 174 -10.90 8.53 1.07
N HIS A 175 -11.87 9.25 0.49
CA HIS A 175 -12.55 8.78 -0.72
C HIS A 175 -11.59 8.67 -1.93
N THR A 176 -10.53 9.47 -1.99
CA THR A 176 -9.53 9.40 -3.08
C THR A 176 -8.67 8.15 -2.91
N TYR A 177 -8.21 7.86 -1.70
CA TYR A 177 -7.48 6.64 -1.35
C TYR A 177 -8.32 5.39 -1.65
N TYR A 178 -9.58 5.39 -1.24
CA TYR A 178 -10.49 4.27 -1.49
C TYR A 178 -10.70 3.98 -2.97
N LYS A 179 -10.92 5.01 -3.78
CA LYS A 179 -11.03 4.87 -5.24
C LYS A 179 -9.76 4.31 -5.87
N ARG A 180 -8.60 4.79 -5.44
CA ARG A 180 -7.31 4.28 -5.92
C ARG A 180 -7.08 2.83 -5.49
N ALA A 181 -7.39 2.47 -4.24
CA ALA A 181 -7.32 1.10 -3.75
C ALA A 181 -8.18 0.13 -4.59
N LEU A 182 -9.42 0.53 -4.94
CA LEU A 182 -10.30 -0.27 -5.81
C LEU A 182 -9.73 -0.43 -7.23
N ALA A 183 -9.15 0.63 -7.81
CA ALA A 183 -8.50 0.57 -9.12
C ALA A 183 -7.28 -0.38 -9.09
N ILE A 184 -6.44 -0.29 -8.05
CA ILE A 184 -5.33 -1.20 -7.84
C ILE A 184 -5.83 -2.64 -7.69
N GLN A 185 -6.84 -2.88 -6.86
CA GLN A 185 -7.38 -4.21 -6.63
C GLN A 185 -7.83 -4.88 -7.94
N ALA A 186 -8.44 -4.11 -8.85
CA ALA A 186 -8.96 -4.61 -10.13
C ALA A 186 -7.88 -4.85 -11.19
N TYR A 187 -6.80 -4.06 -11.20
CA TYR A 187 -5.77 -4.11 -12.24
C TYR A 187 -5.04 -5.45 -12.26
N GLY A 188 -4.76 -5.99 -13.46
CA GLY A 188 -4.07 -7.28 -13.64
C GLY A 188 -4.87 -8.47 -13.11
N GLY A 189 -6.17 -8.32 -12.90
CA GLY A 189 -7.09 -9.31 -12.35
C GLY A 189 -7.32 -9.12 -10.84
N TYR A 190 -8.58 -9.34 -10.46
CA TYR A 190 -9.01 -9.29 -9.05
C TYR A 190 -8.25 -10.31 -8.17
N PRO A 191 -8.23 -10.15 -6.84
CA PRO A 191 -7.52 -11.03 -5.90
C PRO A 191 -7.82 -12.52 -6.10
N ARG A 192 -9.03 -12.87 -6.55
CA ARG A 192 -9.38 -14.25 -6.89
C ARG A 192 -8.51 -14.82 -8.02
N ALA A 193 -8.23 -14.04 -9.07
CA ALA A 193 -7.39 -14.46 -10.19
C ALA A 193 -5.93 -14.61 -9.74
N GLN A 194 -5.43 -13.71 -8.92
CA GLN A 194 -4.08 -13.81 -8.37
C GLN A 194 -3.93 -15.02 -7.42
N ARG A 195 -4.93 -15.26 -6.55
CA ARG A 195 -4.94 -16.47 -5.70
C ARG A 195 -4.96 -17.77 -6.52
N ALA A 196 -5.58 -17.79 -7.71
CA ALA A 196 -5.53 -18.95 -8.59
C ALA A 196 -4.11 -19.23 -9.10
N LYS A 197 -3.31 -18.18 -9.40
CA LYS A 197 -1.88 -18.34 -9.76
C LYS A 197 -1.08 -18.96 -8.60
N VAL A 198 -1.32 -18.50 -7.37
CA VAL A 198 -0.67 -19.07 -6.17
C VAL A 198 -1.09 -20.53 -5.96
N ALA A 199 -2.39 -20.82 -6.13
CA ALA A 199 -2.90 -22.20 -5.96
C ALA A 199 -2.29 -23.16 -6.99
N ALA A 200 -2.14 -22.76 -8.25
CA ALA A 200 -1.46 -23.55 -9.26
C ALA A 200 -0.02 -23.88 -8.85
N PHE A 201 0.73 -22.88 -8.40
CA PHE A 201 2.11 -23.08 -7.92
C PHE A 201 2.23 -24.07 -6.73
N LEU A 202 1.22 -24.07 -5.84
CA LEU A 202 1.26 -24.94 -4.65
C LEU A 202 0.80 -26.37 -4.91
N LEU A 203 0.01 -26.59 -5.96
CA LEU A 203 -0.68 -27.86 -6.20
C LEU A 203 -0.16 -28.63 -7.44
N ASP A 204 0.65 -27.98 -8.30
CA ASP A 204 1.36 -28.58 -9.43
C ASP A 204 2.76 -29.08 -9.01
#